data_15fd503b34d76c8006c9e50b9e939afe
#
_entry.id   15fd503b34d76c8006c9e50b9e939afe
#
_cell.length_a   1.000
_cell.length_b   1.000
_cell.length_c   1.000
_cell.angle_alpha   90.00
_cell.angle_beta   90.00
_cell.angle_gamma   90.00
#
_symmetry.space_group_name_H-M   'P 1'
#
loop_
_entity.id
_entity.type
_entity.pdbx_description
1 polymer ?
#
loop_
_entity_poly.entity_id
_entity_poly.type
_entity_poly.pdbx_seq_one_letter_code
_entity_poly.pdbx_strand_id
1 'polypeptide(L)'
;AVVDPDGDVGVAVGGHAGGGDLTGDGEVELEVKRSRFRCTLERVEDEGSARAVVERLRKQHWDARHHCSAFVLGPDAGVTRSSDDGEPSGTAGAPMLEVLTGHEVSDVVAVVTRWFGGVLLGTGGLVRAYGDAVRAGLESVGTLRRELVVEHELVVSHVEAGRVDNELRSRGVHVDADYAAEVT
;
A
#
# COMPACT_ATOMS: atom_id res chain seq x y z
N ALA A 1 -24.15 12.31 -6.37
CA ALA A 1 -25.14 12.90 -5.49
C ALA A 1 -26.52 12.49 -6.00
N VAL A 2 -27.34 11.90 -5.14
CA VAL A 2 -28.77 11.72 -5.44
C VAL A 2 -29.44 12.97 -4.90
N VAL A 3 -29.95 13.80 -5.81
CA VAL A 3 -30.80 14.93 -5.45
C VAL A 3 -32.20 14.35 -5.27
N ASP A 4 -32.76 14.44 -4.07
CA ASP A 4 -34.16 14.10 -3.86
C ASP A 4 -35.07 15.16 -4.46
N PRO A 5 -36.36 14.88 -4.64
CA PRO A 5 -37.32 15.81 -5.24
C PRO A 5 -37.51 17.13 -4.48
N ASP A 6 -37.00 17.23 -3.27
CA ASP A 6 -37.10 18.39 -2.38
C ASP A 6 -35.82 19.25 -2.37
N GLY A 7 -34.79 18.90 -3.20
CA GLY A 7 -33.58 19.69 -3.41
C GLY A 7 -32.53 19.58 -2.30
N ASP A 8 -32.60 18.56 -1.46
CA ASP A 8 -31.61 18.33 -0.43
C ASP A 8 -30.44 17.47 -0.96
N VAL A 9 -29.21 18.00 -0.89
CA VAL A 9 -27.99 17.33 -1.35
C VAL A 9 -27.47 16.48 -0.21
N GLY A 10 -27.85 15.21 -0.21
CA GLY A 10 -27.29 14.23 0.69
C GLY A 10 -25.85 13.89 0.27
N VAL A 11 -24.84 14.52 0.91
CA VAL A 11 -23.46 14.09 0.80
C VAL A 11 -23.29 12.88 1.70
N ALA A 12 -23.30 11.69 1.13
CA ALA A 12 -22.86 10.49 1.83
C ALA A 12 -21.34 10.57 2.00
N VAL A 13 -20.87 11.02 3.15
CA VAL A 13 -19.49 10.86 3.58
C VAL A 13 -19.31 9.40 3.97
N GLY A 14 -19.00 8.56 3.01
CA GLY A 14 -18.58 7.20 3.25
C GLY A 14 -17.21 7.23 3.92
N GLY A 15 -17.15 6.94 5.23
CA GLY A 15 -15.89 6.69 5.90
C GLY A 15 -15.28 5.44 5.30
N HIS A 16 -14.15 5.59 4.62
CA HIS A 16 -13.42 4.50 4.00
C HIS A 16 -12.14 4.27 4.78
N ALA A 17 -11.85 3.00 5.00
CA ALA A 17 -10.54 2.56 5.44
C ALA A 17 -9.51 3.05 4.41
N GLY A 18 -8.79 4.11 4.74
CA GLY A 18 -7.68 4.59 3.94
C GLY A 18 -6.52 3.62 4.14
N GLY A 19 -6.10 2.93 3.08
CA GLY A 19 -4.85 2.18 3.06
C GLY A 19 -3.67 3.15 2.98
N GLY A 20 -2.56 2.85 3.69
CA GLY A 20 -1.28 3.52 3.47
C GLY A 20 -0.69 3.10 2.13
N ASP A 21 -0.09 4.04 1.40
CA ASP A 21 0.73 3.75 0.22
C ASP A 21 2.20 4.02 0.55
N LEU A 22 3.12 3.41 -0.21
CA LEU A 22 4.53 3.73 -0.08
C LEU A 22 4.83 5.13 -0.64
N THR A 23 5.75 5.87 -0.01
CA THR A 23 6.24 7.14 -0.57
C THR A 23 7.09 6.94 -1.82
N GLY A 24 7.60 5.72 -2.04
CA GLY A 24 8.42 5.29 -3.17
C GLY A 24 8.89 3.86 -2.99
N ASP A 25 9.65 3.36 -3.96
CA ASP A 25 10.30 2.06 -3.85
C ASP A 25 11.51 2.15 -2.94
N GLY A 26 11.86 1.07 -2.24
CA GLY A 26 12.99 1.06 -1.34
C GLY A 26 13.58 -0.30 -1.08
N GLU A 27 14.82 -0.26 -0.62
CA GLU A 27 15.58 -1.45 -0.28
C GLU A 27 16.35 -1.25 1.04
N VAL A 28 16.31 -2.26 1.90
CA VAL A 28 17.05 -2.28 3.15
C VAL A 28 17.65 -3.67 3.37
N GLU A 29 18.84 -3.73 3.96
CA GLU A 29 19.49 -5.00 4.29
C GLU A 29 19.74 -5.12 5.79
N LEU A 30 19.36 -6.25 6.36
CA LEU A 30 19.65 -6.63 7.75
C LEU A 30 20.55 -7.85 7.77
N GLU A 31 21.45 -7.91 8.76
CA GLU A 31 22.24 -9.09 9.06
C GLU A 31 21.81 -9.72 10.39
N VAL A 32 21.43 -11.00 10.34
CA VAL A 32 21.04 -11.77 11.54
C VAL A 32 21.84 -13.08 11.55
N LYS A 33 22.71 -13.27 12.54
CA LYS A 33 23.58 -14.47 12.66
C LYS A 33 24.32 -14.80 11.35
N ARG A 34 24.92 -13.82 10.72
CA ARG A 34 25.63 -13.88 9.44
C ARG A 34 24.75 -14.16 8.21
N SER A 35 23.45 -14.44 8.38
CA SER A 35 22.51 -14.45 7.26
C SER A 35 22.15 -13.02 6.88
N ARG A 36 22.14 -12.70 5.60
CA ARG A 36 21.70 -11.39 5.09
C ARG A 36 20.27 -11.52 4.61
N PHE A 37 19.47 -10.53 4.97
CA PHE A 37 18.07 -10.39 4.59
C PHE A 37 17.89 -9.03 3.93
N ARG A 38 17.69 -9.03 2.62
CA ARG A 38 17.45 -7.80 1.86
C ARG A 38 15.98 -7.71 1.54
N CYS A 39 15.31 -6.73 2.12
CA CYS A 39 13.93 -6.42 1.84
C CYS A 39 13.87 -5.37 0.73
N THR A 40 13.16 -5.69 -0.34
CA THR A 40 12.78 -4.77 -1.40
C THR A 40 11.28 -4.54 -1.30
N LEU A 41 10.85 -3.28 -1.25
CA LEU A 41 9.47 -2.84 -1.26
C LEU A 41 9.21 -2.07 -2.55
N GLU A 42 8.16 -2.45 -3.27
CA GLU A 42 7.73 -1.75 -4.48
C GLU A 42 6.23 -1.60 -4.51
N ARG A 43 5.78 -0.48 -5.07
CA ARG A 43 4.37 -0.28 -5.35
C ARG A 43 3.95 -1.13 -6.55
N VAL A 44 2.81 -1.81 -6.41
CA VAL A 44 2.25 -2.68 -7.45
C VAL A 44 0.74 -2.53 -7.50
N GLU A 45 0.16 -2.63 -8.69
CA GLU A 45 -1.28 -2.42 -8.89
C GLU A 45 -2.06 -3.73 -9.03
N ASP A 46 -1.36 -4.84 -9.31
CA ASP A 46 -1.97 -6.16 -9.51
C ASP A 46 -1.03 -7.31 -9.15
N GLU A 47 -1.57 -8.54 -9.14
CA GLU A 47 -0.79 -9.75 -8.87
C GLU A 47 0.30 -10.02 -9.91
N GLY A 48 0.09 -9.60 -11.16
CA GLY A 48 1.06 -9.80 -12.25
C GLY A 48 2.32 -8.97 -12.02
N SER A 49 2.14 -7.69 -11.70
CA SER A 49 3.23 -6.78 -11.36
C SER A 49 3.96 -7.23 -10.09
N ALA A 50 3.25 -7.66 -9.04
CA ALA A 50 3.86 -8.21 -7.83
C ALA A 50 4.75 -9.44 -8.14
N ARG A 51 4.26 -10.37 -8.95
CA ARG A 51 5.04 -11.55 -9.38
C ARG A 51 6.24 -11.18 -10.25
N ALA A 52 6.09 -10.16 -11.11
CA ALA A 52 7.19 -9.69 -11.95
C ALA A 52 8.35 -9.14 -11.11
N VAL A 53 8.06 -8.45 -10.01
CA VAL A 53 9.08 -8.00 -9.03
C VAL A 53 9.84 -9.19 -8.43
N VAL A 54 9.12 -10.22 -7.97
CA VAL A 54 9.75 -11.44 -7.42
C VAL A 54 10.67 -12.10 -8.44
N GLU A 55 10.20 -12.28 -9.69
CA GLU A 55 10.99 -12.91 -10.74
C GLU A 55 12.21 -12.07 -11.17
N ARG A 56 12.08 -10.75 -11.17
CA ARG A 56 13.19 -9.83 -11.43
C ARG A 56 14.26 -9.96 -10.35
N LEU A 57 13.88 -9.94 -9.07
CA LEU A 57 14.81 -10.06 -7.94
C LEU A 57 15.45 -11.46 -7.88
N ARG A 58 14.72 -12.51 -8.24
CA ARG A 58 15.26 -13.87 -8.36
C ARG A 58 16.35 -13.96 -9.43
N LYS A 59 16.19 -13.28 -10.55
CA LYS A 59 17.22 -13.20 -11.60
C LYS A 59 18.41 -12.34 -11.18
N GLN A 60 18.15 -11.23 -10.52
CA GLN A 60 19.16 -10.27 -10.06
C GLN A 60 20.05 -10.88 -8.96
N HIS A 61 19.45 -11.64 -8.04
CA HIS A 61 20.11 -12.25 -6.89
C HIS A 61 20.06 -13.79 -6.98
N TRP A 62 20.46 -14.30 -8.12
CA TRP A 62 20.43 -15.74 -8.43
C TRP A 62 21.30 -16.59 -7.47
N ASP A 63 22.24 -15.98 -6.78
CA ASP A 63 23.12 -16.57 -5.75
C ASP A 63 22.43 -16.71 -4.38
N ALA A 64 21.29 -16.06 -4.19
CA ALA A 64 20.48 -16.21 -2.99
C ALA A 64 19.61 -17.49 -3.07
N ARG A 65 19.38 -18.10 -1.91
CA ARG A 65 18.63 -19.36 -1.83
C ARG A 65 17.11 -19.15 -1.77
N HIS A 66 16.67 -18.05 -1.18
CA HIS A 66 15.26 -17.76 -0.93
C HIS A 66 14.90 -16.32 -1.32
N HIS A 67 13.74 -16.18 -1.97
CA HIS A 67 13.10 -14.91 -2.33
C HIS A 67 11.66 -14.94 -1.83
N CYS A 68 11.54 -14.88 -0.50
CA CYS A 68 10.23 -14.91 0.14
C CYS A 68 9.48 -13.63 -0.16
N SER A 69 8.16 -13.72 -0.32
CA SER A 69 7.36 -12.57 -0.72
C SER A 69 6.04 -12.49 0.02
N ALA A 70 5.53 -11.28 0.17
CA ALA A 70 4.18 -10.99 0.57
C ALA A 70 3.69 -9.76 -0.18
N PHE A 71 2.41 -9.72 -0.56
CA PHE A 71 1.80 -8.53 -1.14
C PHE A 71 0.37 -8.33 -0.65
N VAL A 72 -0.01 -7.07 -0.65
CA VAL A 72 -1.35 -6.59 -0.31
C VAL A 72 -1.80 -5.68 -1.43
N LEU A 73 -3.00 -5.89 -1.97
CA LEU A 73 -3.55 -5.13 -3.09
C LEU A 73 -4.98 -4.66 -2.79
N GLY A 74 -5.29 -3.50 -3.33
CA GLY A 74 -6.60 -2.87 -3.24
C GLY A 74 -6.81 -2.08 -1.95
N PRO A 75 -7.68 -1.06 -1.98
CA PRO A 75 -7.86 -0.11 -0.88
C PRO A 75 -8.33 -0.77 0.43
N ASP A 76 -9.00 -1.93 0.33
CA ASP A 76 -9.50 -2.70 1.48
C ASP A 76 -8.61 -3.90 1.81
N ALA A 77 -7.36 -3.96 1.29
CA ALA A 77 -6.49 -5.14 1.37
C ALA A 77 -7.19 -6.43 0.89
N GLY A 78 -8.05 -6.30 -0.11
CA GLY A 78 -8.94 -7.37 -0.58
C GLY A 78 -8.20 -8.56 -1.19
N VAL A 79 -6.98 -8.36 -1.66
CA VAL A 79 -6.13 -9.43 -2.17
C VAL A 79 -4.81 -9.46 -1.40
N THR A 80 -4.57 -10.54 -0.70
CA THR A 80 -3.31 -10.79 0.01
C THR A 80 -2.73 -12.14 -0.39
N ARG A 81 -1.43 -12.21 -0.56
CA ARG A 81 -0.69 -13.45 -0.83
C ARG A 81 0.65 -13.42 -0.13
N SER A 82 1.16 -14.59 0.18
CA SER A 82 2.51 -14.76 0.70
C SER A 82 3.15 -16.06 0.23
N SER A 83 4.48 -16.11 0.23
CA SER A 83 5.27 -17.27 -0.17
C SER A 83 6.52 -17.39 0.68
N ASP A 84 6.77 -18.58 1.18
CA ASP A 84 7.97 -18.93 1.95
C ASP A 84 9.17 -19.28 1.04
N ASP A 85 8.98 -19.49 -0.25
CA ASP A 85 10.02 -19.80 -1.26
C ASP A 85 11.07 -20.82 -0.77
N GLY A 86 10.62 -21.93 -0.20
CA GLY A 86 11.47 -23.01 0.30
C GLY A 86 12.02 -22.84 1.72
N GLU A 87 11.70 -21.76 2.41
CA GLU A 87 11.85 -21.71 3.87
C GLU A 87 10.83 -22.65 4.55
N PRO A 88 11.00 -23.01 5.82
CA PRO A 88 10.00 -23.78 6.55
C PRO A 88 8.65 -23.06 6.52
N SER A 89 7.58 -23.83 6.31
CA SER A 89 6.23 -23.30 6.14
C SER A 89 5.83 -22.32 7.25
N GLY A 90 5.35 -21.13 6.85
CA GLY A 90 4.88 -20.06 7.75
C GLY A 90 5.98 -19.29 8.47
N THR A 91 7.25 -19.48 8.09
CA THR A 91 8.36 -18.78 8.79
C THR A 91 8.84 -17.52 8.08
N ALA A 92 8.40 -17.27 6.86
CA ALA A 92 8.81 -16.13 6.05
C ALA A 92 7.60 -15.33 5.54
N GLY A 93 6.83 -15.91 4.62
CA GLY A 93 5.74 -15.21 3.95
C GLY A 93 4.66 -14.70 4.90
N ALA A 94 4.22 -15.54 5.84
CA ALA A 94 3.18 -15.17 6.80
C ALA A 94 3.59 -14.00 7.71
N PRO A 95 4.77 -14.00 8.38
CA PRO A 95 5.21 -12.85 9.18
C PRO A 95 5.45 -11.58 8.35
N MET A 96 5.88 -11.70 7.09
CA MET A 96 5.99 -10.54 6.18
C MET A 96 4.61 -9.93 5.92
N LEU A 97 3.62 -10.77 5.60
CA LEU A 97 2.24 -10.33 5.36
C LEU A 97 1.63 -9.69 6.61
N GLU A 98 1.86 -10.26 7.79
CA GLU A 98 1.40 -9.71 9.07
C GLU A 98 1.94 -8.28 9.31
N VAL A 99 3.19 -8.02 8.96
CA VAL A 99 3.76 -6.67 9.06
C VAL A 99 3.10 -5.70 8.09
N LEU A 100 2.90 -6.08 6.82
CA LEU A 100 2.24 -5.23 5.83
C LEU A 100 0.81 -4.88 6.27
N THR A 101 0.02 -5.88 6.65
CA THR A 101 -1.36 -5.66 7.11
C THR A 101 -1.44 -4.87 8.41
N GLY A 102 -0.52 -5.10 9.34
CA GLY A 102 -0.45 -4.36 10.60
C GLY A 102 -0.06 -2.88 10.44
N HIS A 103 0.59 -2.53 9.32
CA HIS A 103 0.88 -1.13 8.96
C HIS A 103 -0.21 -0.53 8.05
N GLU A 104 -1.27 -1.28 7.78
CA GLU A 104 -2.40 -0.86 6.94
C GLU A 104 -1.96 -0.36 5.55
N VAL A 105 -0.85 -0.91 5.01
CA VAL A 105 -0.37 -0.58 3.66
C VAL A 105 -1.01 -1.46 2.62
N SER A 106 -1.25 -0.88 1.45
CA SER A 106 -1.85 -1.53 0.29
C SER A 106 -1.09 -1.20 -0.99
N ASP A 107 -1.40 -1.92 -2.07
CA ASP A 107 -0.76 -1.79 -3.37
C ASP A 107 0.77 -1.90 -3.28
N VAL A 108 1.22 -2.87 -2.48
CA VAL A 108 2.63 -3.09 -2.16
C VAL A 108 3.00 -4.57 -2.27
N VAL A 109 4.20 -4.83 -2.78
CA VAL A 109 4.90 -6.09 -2.66
C VAL A 109 6.16 -5.92 -1.82
N ALA A 110 6.35 -6.81 -0.84
CA ALA A 110 7.59 -6.99 -0.11
C ALA A 110 8.25 -8.28 -0.59
N VAL A 111 9.52 -8.20 -0.98
CA VAL A 111 10.35 -9.37 -1.30
C VAL A 111 11.57 -9.36 -0.40
N VAL A 112 11.74 -10.42 0.38
CA VAL A 112 12.94 -10.57 1.20
C VAL A 112 13.82 -11.65 0.59
N THR A 113 14.95 -11.20 0.06
CA THR A 113 16.01 -12.06 -0.48
C THR A 113 16.96 -12.44 0.63
N ARG A 114 17.20 -13.75 0.82
CA ARG A 114 18.05 -14.25 1.90
C ARG A 114 19.26 -15.01 1.39
N TRP A 115 20.43 -14.65 1.94
CA TRP A 115 21.69 -15.40 1.83
C TRP A 115 21.99 -16.06 3.17
N PHE A 116 22.17 -17.38 3.17
CA PHE A 116 22.47 -18.14 4.38
C PHE A 116 23.89 -17.91 4.87
N GLY A 117 24.05 -17.52 6.12
CA GLY A 117 25.34 -17.22 6.74
C GLY A 117 26.01 -18.37 7.48
N GLY A 118 25.57 -19.62 7.26
CA GLY A 118 26.17 -20.79 7.90
C GLY A 118 25.66 -21.09 9.30
N VAL A 119 24.82 -20.22 9.91
CA VAL A 119 24.26 -20.43 11.25
C VAL A 119 22.74 -20.52 11.17
N LEU A 120 22.18 -21.59 11.72
CA LEU A 120 20.73 -21.80 11.75
C LEU A 120 20.05 -20.79 12.71
N LEU A 121 19.00 -20.13 12.24
CA LEU A 121 18.22 -19.21 13.05
C LEU A 121 17.17 -19.93 13.92
N GLY A 122 16.68 -21.08 13.46
CA GLY A 122 15.49 -21.76 13.96
C GLY A 122 14.20 -21.06 13.48
N THR A 123 13.04 -21.72 13.66
CA THR A 123 11.74 -21.19 13.18
C THR A 123 11.42 -19.82 13.76
N GLY A 124 11.53 -19.64 15.08
CA GLY A 124 11.27 -18.35 15.72
C GLY A 124 12.26 -17.24 15.34
N GLY A 125 13.51 -17.62 14.99
CA GLY A 125 14.50 -16.69 14.48
C GLY A 125 14.20 -16.22 13.05
N LEU A 126 13.70 -17.13 12.20
CA LEU A 126 13.27 -16.82 10.85
C LEU A 126 12.05 -15.88 10.87
N VAL A 127 11.01 -16.23 11.61
CA VAL A 127 9.80 -15.40 11.76
C VAL A 127 10.16 -13.95 12.11
N ARG A 128 11.03 -13.76 13.10
CA ARG A 128 11.49 -12.42 13.49
C ARG A 128 12.27 -11.74 12.39
N ALA A 129 13.27 -12.44 11.81
CA ALA A 129 14.15 -11.84 10.81
C ALA A 129 13.39 -11.35 9.56
N TYR A 130 12.42 -12.14 9.08
CA TYR A 130 11.58 -11.75 7.94
C TYR A 130 10.64 -10.59 8.28
N GLY A 131 9.98 -10.64 9.43
CA GLY A 131 9.13 -9.53 9.90
C GLY A 131 9.91 -8.23 10.13
N ASP A 132 11.09 -8.34 10.77
CA ASP A 132 11.94 -7.17 11.04
C ASP A 132 12.48 -6.57 9.74
N ALA A 133 12.82 -7.38 8.73
CA ALA A 133 13.26 -6.90 7.43
C ALA A 133 12.17 -6.07 6.72
N VAL A 134 10.91 -6.51 6.74
CA VAL A 134 9.80 -5.76 6.15
C VAL A 134 9.54 -4.49 6.95
N ARG A 135 9.55 -4.55 8.29
CA ARG A 135 9.37 -3.37 9.14
C ARG A 135 10.43 -2.31 8.87
N ALA A 136 11.70 -2.70 8.83
CA ALA A 136 12.80 -1.78 8.51
C ALA A 136 12.66 -1.19 7.10
N GLY A 137 12.18 -1.99 6.14
CA GLY A 137 11.85 -1.50 4.80
C GLY A 137 10.79 -0.40 4.83
N LEU A 138 9.65 -0.64 5.49
CA LEU A 138 8.57 0.34 5.61
C LEU A 138 9.03 1.62 6.33
N GLU A 139 9.82 1.50 7.40
CA GLU A 139 10.40 2.65 8.10
C GLU A 139 11.34 3.47 7.21
N SER A 140 12.12 2.80 6.35
CA SER A 140 13.06 3.45 5.42
C SER A 140 12.37 4.18 4.28
N VAL A 141 11.32 3.59 3.71
CA VAL A 141 10.57 4.15 2.57
C VAL A 141 9.58 5.21 3.05
N GLY A 142 8.96 4.99 4.20
CA GLY A 142 7.83 5.76 4.68
C GLY A 142 6.50 5.40 4.00
N THR A 143 5.41 5.81 4.62
CA THR A 143 4.06 5.55 4.13
C THR A 143 3.26 6.84 4.03
N LEU A 144 2.40 6.93 3.01
CA LEU A 144 1.43 8.01 2.81
C LEU A 144 0.04 7.45 3.02
N ARG A 145 -0.80 8.17 3.74
CA ARG A 145 -2.21 7.85 3.83
C ARG A 145 -2.91 8.28 2.55
N ARG A 146 -3.58 7.35 1.86
CA ARG A 146 -4.48 7.63 0.76
C ARG A 146 -5.91 7.50 1.23
N GLU A 147 -6.74 8.44 0.82
CA GLU A 147 -8.18 8.38 1.03
C GLU A 147 -8.85 8.15 -0.32
N LEU A 148 -9.75 7.17 -0.37
CA LEU A 148 -10.59 6.99 -1.54
C LEU A 148 -11.61 8.12 -1.56
N VAL A 149 -11.54 8.98 -2.55
CA VAL A 149 -12.49 10.07 -2.76
C VAL A 149 -13.36 9.77 -3.98
N VAL A 150 -14.60 10.21 -3.94
CA VAL A 150 -15.50 10.19 -5.10
C VAL A 150 -15.62 11.62 -5.58
N GLU A 151 -15.24 11.86 -6.83
CA GLU A 151 -15.40 13.16 -7.46
C GLU A 151 -16.84 13.31 -7.99
N HIS A 152 -17.44 14.46 -7.69
CA HIS A 152 -18.74 14.86 -8.21
C HIS A 152 -18.61 16.20 -8.90
N GLU A 153 -19.15 16.30 -10.10
CA GLU A 153 -19.26 17.57 -10.81
C GLU A 153 -20.62 18.21 -10.50
N LEU A 154 -20.58 19.47 -10.10
CA LEU A 154 -21.77 20.27 -9.81
C LEU A 154 -21.70 21.59 -10.59
N VAL A 155 -22.64 21.78 -11.49
CA VAL A 155 -22.79 23.02 -12.25
C VAL A 155 -23.79 23.94 -11.55
N VAL A 156 -23.34 25.13 -11.17
CA VAL A 156 -24.16 26.12 -10.46
C VAL A 156 -24.05 27.49 -11.14
N SER A 157 -25.04 28.33 -10.92
CA SER A 157 -24.99 29.71 -11.41
C SER A 157 -23.92 30.52 -10.67
N HIS A 158 -23.36 31.58 -11.32
CA HIS A 158 -22.39 32.46 -10.66
C HIS A 158 -22.91 33.10 -9.36
N VAL A 159 -24.23 33.34 -9.29
CA VAL A 159 -24.85 33.93 -8.11
C VAL A 159 -24.83 32.96 -6.92
N GLU A 160 -24.94 31.68 -7.17
CA GLU A 160 -24.99 30.63 -6.14
C GLU A 160 -23.61 30.05 -5.82
N ALA A 161 -22.67 30.18 -6.75
CA ALA A 161 -21.35 29.52 -6.64
C ALA A 161 -20.64 29.80 -5.31
N GLY A 162 -20.61 31.05 -4.86
CA GLY A 162 -19.95 31.40 -3.60
C GLY A 162 -20.64 30.81 -2.36
N ARG A 163 -21.97 30.71 -2.37
CA ARG A 163 -22.73 30.11 -1.27
C ARG A 163 -22.50 28.60 -1.22
N VAL A 164 -22.56 27.93 -2.38
CA VAL A 164 -22.37 26.49 -2.49
C VAL A 164 -20.94 26.10 -2.14
N ASP A 165 -19.94 26.82 -2.66
CA ASP A 165 -18.53 26.58 -2.33
C ASP A 165 -18.29 26.67 -0.81
N ASN A 166 -18.78 27.74 -0.18
CA ASN A 166 -18.64 27.92 1.27
C ASN A 166 -19.34 26.83 2.07
N GLU A 167 -20.54 26.41 1.67
CA GLU A 167 -21.30 25.34 2.32
C GLU A 167 -20.56 23.99 2.22
N LEU A 168 -20.05 23.63 1.03
CA LEU A 168 -19.31 22.40 0.82
C LEU A 168 -18.02 22.36 1.65
N ARG A 169 -17.25 23.45 1.62
CA ARG A 169 -16.01 23.56 2.42
C ARG A 169 -16.29 23.53 3.92
N SER A 170 -17.38 24.12 4.38
CA SER A 170 -17.78 24.07 5.80
C SER A 170 -18.11 22.66 6.27
N ARG A 171 -18.50 21.78 5.36
CA ARG A 171 -18.75 20.35 5.59
C ARG A 171 -17.51 19.47 5.39
N GLY A 172 -16.35 20.06 5.13
CA GLY A 172 -15.09 19.34 4.92
C GLY A 172 -14.92 18.74 3.53
N VAL A 173 -15.77 19.13 2.56
CA VAL A 173 -15.63 18.70 1.16
C VAL A 173 -14.53 19.53 0.50
N HIS A 174 -13.59 18.85 -0.17
CA HIS A 174 -12.61 19.53 -1.03
C HIS A 174 -13.32 20.01 -2.31
N VAL A 175 -13.16 21.27 -2.66
CA VAL A 175 -13.82 21.87 -3.83
C VAL A 175 -12.78 22.51 -4.73
N ASP A 176 -12.72 22.04 -5.97
CA ASP A 176 -12.04 22.69 -7.07
C ASP A 176 -13.11 23.40 -7.92
N ALA A 177 -13.01 24.73 -8.01
CA ALA A 177 -13.99 25.51 -8.73
C ALA A 177 -13.39 26.06 -10.03
N ASP A 178 -14.01 25.75 -11.16
CA ASP A 178 -13.72 26.36 -12.45
C ASP A 178 -14.84 27.33 -12.83
N TYR A 179 -14.47 28.57 -13.14
CA TYR A 179 -15.40 29.63 -13.49
C TYR A 179 -15.39 29.85 -15.00
N ALA A 180 -16.22 29.12 -15.72
CA ALA A 180 -16.42 29.36 -17.15
C ALA A 180 -17.27 30.61 -17.38
N ALA A 181 -16.86 31.52 -18.28
CA ALA A 181 -17.71 32.56 -18.76
C ALA A 181 -18.78 31.95 -19.68
N GLU A 182 -20.06 32.15 -19.40
CA GLU A 182 -21.11 31.86 -20.39
C GLU A 182 -20.82 32.67 -21.65
N VAL A 183 -20.54 31.97 -22.74
CA VAL A 183 -20.55 32.57 -24.08
C VAL A 183 -21.98 32.50 -24.58
N THR A 184 -22.66 33.63 -24.57
CA THR A 184 -23.95 33.83 -25.23
C THR A 184 -23.76 33.89 -26.73
#